data_5472b75f560130c9a76076bc97f3521b
#
_entry.id   5472b75f560130c9a76076bc97f3521b
#
_cell.length_a   1.000
_cell.length_b   1.000
_cell.length_c   1.000
_cell.angle_alpha   90.00
_cell.angle_beta   90.00
_cell.angle_gamma   90.00
#
_symmetry.space_group_name_H-M   'P 1'
#
loop_
_entity.id
_entity.type
_entity.pdbx_description
1 polymer ?
#
loop_
_entity_poly.entity_id
_entity_poly.type
_entity_poly.pdbx_seq_one_letter_code
_entity_poly.pdbx_strand_id
1 'polypeptide(L)'
;MDASTSPIATTARIVMQAKGLVKRYGQVTALDGADFELRAGEILAVIGDNGAGKSSLIKCLSGATVPDEGEIILDGRIIHFKGPIDARRVGIETVYQDLAVAPAMTIAENLFLGREIRLPGFAGNVLRMLDKKRMLEESVMRMNDLKVGIRSMTQAVETLSGGQRQCVAVARAAAFAHHVVILDEPTAALGVKEGNMVLELIRRVRDKGLPVVLISHNMPHVFEIADRIHVARLGKRGAVLNPRKISMSDTVAVMTGALPPEQLPAECLA
;
A
#
# COMPACT_ATOMS: atom_id res chain seq x y z
N MET A 1 -26.51 -35.74 -18.03
CA MET A 1 -26.11 -34.61 -18.89
C MET A 1 -25.51 -33.56 -17.96
N ASP A 2 -24.22 -33.71 -17.74
CA ASP A 2 -23.46 -32.84 -16.84
C ASP A 2 -23.03 -31.59 -17.59
N ALA A 3 -23.52 -30.45 -17.14
CA ALA A 3 -23.03 -29.16 -17.56
C ALA A 3 -21.86 -28.77 -16.64
N SER A 4 -20.65 -29.18 -17.02
CA SER A 4 -19.41 -28.69 -16.41
C SER A 4 -19.21 -27.22 -16.75
N THR A 5 -19.64 -26.34 -15.88
CA THR A 5 -19.29 -24.91 -15.92
C THR A 5 -17.87 -24.77 -15.43
N SER A 6 -16.90 -24.76 -16.32
CA SER A 6 -15.53 -24.33 -16.02
C SER A 6 -15.57 -22.88 -15.54
N PRO A 7 -14.96 -22.54 -14.41
CA PRO A 7 -14.80 -21.14 -14.02
C PRO A 7 -13.84 -20.50 -15.03
N ILE A 8 -14.37 -19.59 -15.85
CA ILE A 8 -13.56 -18.65 -16.63
C ILE A 8 -12.74 -17.88 -15.59
N ALA A 9 -11.43 -18.08 -15.58
CA ALA A 9 -10.50 -17.25 -14.82
C ALA A 9 -10.64 -15.82 -15.36
N THR A 10 -11.50 -15.03 -14.72
CA THR A 10 -11.65 -13.62 -15.01
C THR A 10 -10.31 -12.98 -14.65
N THR A 11 -9.52 -12.66 -15.66
CA THR A 11 -8.25 -11.93 -15.48
C THR A 11 -8.60 -10.60 -14.82
N ALA A 12 -8.32 -10.47 -13.54
CA ALA A 12 -8.67 -9.27 -12.78
C ALA A 12 -8.05 -8.03 -13.45
N ARG A 13 -8.84 -6.95 -13.56
CA ARG A 13 -8.41 -5.70 -14.21
C ARG A 13 -7.13 -5.18 -13.57
N ILE A 14 -6.15 -4.84 -14.38
CA ILE A 14 -4.93 -4.19 -13.92
C ILE A 14 -5.26 -2.73 -13.60
N VAL A 15 -4.94 -2.32 -12.37
CA VAL A 15 -5.15 -0.95 -11.88
C VAL A 15 -3.89 -0.12 -12.03
N MET A 16 -2.73 -0.68 -11.66
CA MET A 16 -1.45 0.02 -11.75
C MET A 16 -0.39 -0.89 -12.39
N GLN A 17 0.40 -0.32 -13.28
CA GLN A 17 1.59 -0.95 -13.85
C GLN A 17 2.77 0.00 -13.80
N ALA A 18 3.96 -0.57 -13.74
CA ALA A 18 5.19 0.11 -14.13
C ALA A 18 5.94 -0.77 -15.13
N LYS A 19 6.52 -0.15 -16.15
CA LYS A 19 7.25 -0.83 -17.22
C LYS A 19 8.64 -0.25 -17.35
N GLY A 20 9.64 -1.09 -17.21
CA GLY A 20 11.03 -0.75 -17.45
C GLY A 20 11.55 0.39 -16.58
N LEU A 21 11.11 0.52 -15.31
CA LEU A 21 11.54 1.61 -14.45
C LEU A 21 13.03 1.53 -14.16
N VAL A 22 13.74 2.62 -14.44
CA VAL A 22 15.14 2.80 -14.06
C VAL A 22 15.24 3.95 -13.07
N LYS A 23 16.02 3.74 -11.99
CA LYS A 23 16.34 4.80 -11.04
C LYS A 23 17.77 4.70 -10.56
N ARG A 24 18.52 5.79 -10.76
CA ARG A 24 19.92 5.91 -10.38
C ARG A 24 20.08 6.95 -9.26
N TYR A 25 20.93 6.65 -8.31
CA TYR A 25 21.37 7.56 -7.25
C TYR A 25 22.88 7.66 -7.31
N GLY A 26 23.40 8.66 -8.03
CA GLY A 26 24.80 8.76 -8.35
C GLY A 26 25.29 7.54 -9.14
N GLN A 27 26.21 6.77 -8.58
CA GLN A 27 26.75 5.55 -9.23
C GLN A 27 25.94 4.29 -8.93
N VAL A 28 24.89 4.38 -8.08
CA VAL A 28 24.09 3.21 -7.71
C VAL A 28 22.82 3.17 -8.55
N THR A 29 22.63 2.09 -9.31
CA THR A 29 21.37 1.80 -10.00
C THR A 29 20.48 1.01 -9.06
N ALA A 30 19.46 1.68 -8.52
CA ALA A 30 18.54 1.09 -7.56
C ALA A 30 17.37 0.35 -8.24
N LEU A 31 16.95 0.80 -9.43
CA LEU A 31 16.04 0.09 -10.33
C LEU A 31 16.71 0.00 -11.70
N ASP A 32 16.65 -1.17 -12.32
CA ASP A 32 17.32 -1.49 -13.58
C ASP A 32 16.33 -2.18 -14.54
N GLY A 33 15.36 -1.43 -15.03
CA GLY A 33 14.29 -1.96 -15.88
C GLY A 33 13.24 -2.72 -15.08
N ALA A 34 12.83 -2.20 -13.91
CA ALA A 34 11.87 -2.86 -13.05
C ALA A 34 10.44 -2.78 -13.63
N ASP A 35 9.77 -3.93 -13.69
CA ASP A 35 8.36 -4.05 -13.99
C ASP A 35 7.54 -4.25 -12.72
N PHE A 36 6.29 -3.77 -12.74
CA PHE A 36 5.35 -3.93 -11.63
C PHE A 36 3.92 -4.03 -12.17
N GLU A 37 3.07 -4.81 -11.51
CA GLU A 37 1.66 -4.96 -11.88
C GLU A 37 0.81 -5.19 -10.63
N LEU A 38 -0.24 -4.37 -10.46
CA LEU A 38 -1.22 -4.48 -9.40
C LEU A 38 -2.62 -4.61 -10.01
N ARG A 39 -3.37 -5.59 -9.55
CA ARG A 39 -4.74 -5.89 -10.01
C ARG A 39 -5.79 -5.34 -9.05
N ALA A 40 -6.99 -5.14 -9.56
CA ALA A 40 -8.12 -4.68 -8.76
C ALA A 40 -8.47 -5.70 -7.65
N GLY A 41 -8.71 -5.18 -6.44
CA GLY A 41 -9.17 -5.99 -5.31
C GLY A 41 -8.15 -7.00 -4.79
N GLU A 42 -6.85 -6.83 -5.04
CA GLU A 42 -5.81 -7.70 -4.50
C GLU A 42 -4.95 -7.02 -3.42
N ILE A 43 -4.34 -7.83 -2.58
CA ILE A 43 -3.18 -7.46 -1.76
C ILE A 43 -1.96 -8.05 -2.46
N LEU A 44 -1.13 -7.20 -3.07
CA LEU A 44 0.14 -7.58 -3.65
C LEU A 44 1.27 -7.30 -2.65
N ALA A 45 1.88 -8.35 -2.12
CA ALA A 45 3.05 -8.19 -1.27
C ALA A 45 4.30 -7.97 -2.13
N VAL A 46 5.14 -7.00 -1.75
CA VAL A 46 6.45 -6.76 -2.37
C VAL A 46 7.52 -7.16 -1.37
N ILE A 47 8.26 -8.20 -1.71
CA ILE A 47 9.36 -8.75 -0.90
C ILE A 47 10.69 -8.64 -1.65
N GLY A 48 11.79 -8.85 -0.95
CA GLY A 48 13.15 -8.85 -1.53
C GLY A 48 14.18 -8.53 -0.46
N ASP A 49 15.43 -8.83 -0.73
CA ASP A 49 16.54 -8.52 0.16
C ASP A 49 16.77 -7.02 0.35
N ASN A 50 17.61 -6.67 1.30
CA ASN A 50 18.08 -5.30 1.46
C ASN A 50 18.86 -4.89 0.19
N GLY A 51 18.56 -3.71 -0.34
CA GLY A 51 19.12 -3.25 -1.61
C GLY A 51 18.44 -3.81 -2.87
N ALA A 52 17.42 -4.66 -2.77
CA ALA A 52 16.72 -5.22 -3.93
C ALA A 52 15.94 -4.20 -4.77
N GLY A 53 15.82 -2.93 -4.31
CA GLY A 53 15.10 -1.87 -5.03
C GLY A 53 13.69 -1.59 -4.54
N LYS A 54 13.17 -2.33 -3.52
CA LYS A 54 11.78 -2.18 -3.02
C LYS A 54 11.41 -0.74 -2.70
N SER A 55 12.20 -0.08 -1.85
CA SER A 55 11.90 1.30 -1.44
C SER A 55 11.99 2.28 -2.61
N SER A 56 12.87 2.06 -3.58
CA SER A 56 12.96 2.89 -4.79
C SER A 56 11.76 2.69 -5.70
N LEU A 57 11.30 1.44 -5.87
CA LEU A 57 10.07 1.13 -6.60
C LEU A 57 8.87 1.86 -5.98
N ILE A 58 8.68 1.72 -4.66
CA ILE A 58 7.58 2.39 -3.95
C ILE A 58 7.66 3.90 -4.05
N LYS A 59 8.85 4.48 -3.91
CA LYS A 59 9.04 5.93 -4.09
C LYS A 59 8.67 6.40 -5.50
N CYS A 60 8.96 5.61 -6.53
CA CYS A 60 8.52 5.92 -7.90
C CYS A 60 7.00 5.81 -8.02
N LEU A 61 6.38 4.71 -7.55
CA LEU A 61 4.93 4.49 -7.63
C LEU A 61 4.12 5.52 -6.82
N SER A 62 4.67 6.02 -5.71
CA SER A 62 4.05 7.04 -4.85
C SER A 62 4.37 8.49 -5.28
N GLY A 63 5.15 8.67 -6.34
CA GLY A 63 5.57 10.00 -6.80
C GLY A 63 6.58 10.70 -5.88
N ALA A 64 7.11 10.02 -4.85
CA ALA A 64 8.15 10.58 -3.98
C ALA A 64 9.50 10.75 -4.70
N THR A 65 9.70 9.99 -5.77
CA THR A 65 10.87 10.09 -6.64
C THR A 65 10.44 9.90 -8.08
N VAL A 66 10.94 10.74 -8.99
CA VAL A 66 10.72 10.59 -10.42
C VAL A 66 11.68 9.52 -10.94
N PRO A 67 11.22 8.48 -11.66
CA PRO A 67 12.10 7.54 -12.35
C PRO A 67 12.92 8.24 -13.43
N ASP A 68 14.10 7.73 -13.74
CA ASP A 68 14.95 8.28 -14.79
C ASP A 68 14.53 7.75 -16.18
N GLU A 69 13.99 6.51 -16.24
CA GLU A 69 13.45 5.87 -17.43
C GLU A 69 12.26 4.98 -17.07
N GLY A 70 11.47 4.60 -18.08
CA GLY A 70 10.29 3.76 -17.93
C GLY A 70 9.01 4.56 -17.70
N GLU A 71 7.91 3.84 -17.52
CA GLU A 71 6.57 4.42 -17.47
C GLU A 71 5.76 3.86 -16.29
N ILE A 72 4.94 4.72 -15.70
CA ILE A 72 3.92 4.32 -14.72
C ILE A 72 2.56 4.49 -15.39
N ILE A 73 1.73 3.45 -15.32
CA ILE A 73 0.42 3.40 -15.95
C ILE A 73 -0.62 3.16 -14.86
N LEU A 74 -1.64 4.03 -14.79
CA LEU A 74 -2.77 3.92 -13.88
C LEU A 74 -4.05 3.83 -14.72
N ASP A 75 -4.84 2.76 -14.52
CA ASP A 75 -6.05 2.50 -15.29
C ASP A 75 -5.86 2.64 -16.82
N GLY A 76 -4.74 2.12 -17.32
CA GLY A 76 -4.39 2.15 -18.76
C GLY A 76 -3.87 3.48 -19.27
N ARG A 77 -3.68 4.49 -18.43
CA ARG A 77 -3.15 5.80 -18.81
C ARG A 77 -1.75 6.01 -18.23
N ILE A 78 -0.82 6.44 -19.07
CA ILE A 78 0.52 6.83 -18.62
C ILE A 78 0.39 8.07 -17.74
N ILE A 79 0.99 8.03 -16.57
CA ILE A 79 0.99 9.13 -15.60
C ILE A 79 2.42 9.56 -15.28
N HIS A 80 2.61 10.86 -15.08
CA HIS A 80 3.88 11.43 -14.67
C HIS A 80 3.69 12.22 -13.38
N PHE A 81 4.42 11.84 -12.34
CA PHE A 81 4.41 12.55 -11.07
C PHE A 81 5.56 13.54 -11.01
N LYS A 82 5.26 14.78 -10.59
CA LYS A 82 6.28 15.77 -10.20
C LYS A 82 6.58 15.69 -8.71
N GLY A 83 5.72 15.04 -7.95
CA GLY A 83 5.85 14.89 -6.52
C GLY A 83 4.70 14.07 -5.90
N PRO A 84 4.76 13.76 -4.59
CA PRO A 84 3.76 12.94 -3.89
C PRO A 84 2.33 13.51 -3.95
N ILE A 85 2.20 14.84 -4.08
CA ILE A 85 0.90 15.51 -4.18
C ILE A 85 0.16 15.07 -5.45
N ASP A 86 0.88 14.84 -6.56
CA ASP A 86 0.26 14.42 -7.81
C ASP A 86 -0.26 12.98 -7.70
N ALA A 87 0.50 12.09 -7.06
CA ALA A 87 0.04 10.72 -6.77
C ALA A 87 -1.23 10.72 -5.89
N ARG A 88 -1.26 11.56 -4.85
CA ARG A 88 -2.46 11.73 -4.00
C ARG A 88 -3.66 12.27 -4.78
N ARG A 89 -3.47 13.19 -5.71
CA ARG A 89 -4.55 13.74 -6.54
C ARG A 89 -5.21 12.69 -7.43
N VAL A 90 -4.44 11.72 -7.89
CA VAL A 90 -4.97 10.58 -8.65
C VAL A 90 -5.39 9.40 -7.74
N GLY A 91 -5.45 9.61 -6.42
CA GLY A 91 -5.99 8.64 -5.48
C GLY A 91 -5.04 7.51 -5.07
N ILE A 92 -3.73 7.72 -5.18
CA ILE A 92 -2.69 6.83 -4.63
C ILE A 92 -2.27 7.36 -3.26
N GLU A 93 -2.52 6.61 -2.21
CA GLU A 93 -2.13 6.95 -0.84
C GLU A 93 -1.04 6.03 -0.34
N THR A 94 -0.07 6.61 0.37
CA THR A 94 1.08 5.86 0.89
C THR A 94 1.22 6.07 2.39
N VAL A 95 1.36 4.97 3.12
CA VAL A 95 1.80 4.94 4.52
C VAL A 95 3.23 4.46 4.51
N TYR A 96 4.15 5.34 4.88
CA TYR A 96 5.56 5.02 5.04
C TYR A 96 5.82 4.42 6.43
N GLN A 97 6.97 3.80 6.60
CA GLN A 97 7.42 3.22 7.87
C GLN A 97 7.33 4.23 9.03
N ASP A 98 7.72 5.49 8.78
CA ASP A 98 7.41 6.60 9.67
C ASP A 98 5.98 7.07 9.41
N LEU A 99 5.09 6.82 10.35
CA LEU A 99 3.62 6.97 10.19
C LEU A 99 3.16 8.36 9.76
N ALA A 100 4.02 9.37 9.86
CA ALA A 100 3.70 10.77 9.57
C ALA A 100 2.39 11.22 10.25
N VAL A 101 2.19 10.80 11.50
CA VAL A 101 1.11 11.26 12.38
C VAL A 101 1.64 12.35 13.31
N ALA A 102 0.80 13.33 13.62
CA ALA A 102 1.10 14.39 14.60
C ALA A 102 0.64 13.92 15.99
N PRO A 103 1.55 13.56 16.92
CA PRO A 103 1.19 12.90 18.18
C PRO A 103 0.25 13.72 19.06
N ALA A 104 0.48 15.03 19.15
CA ALA A 104 -0.32 15.94 20.00
C ALA A 104 -1.69 16.29 19.40
N MET A 105 -1.93 16.00 18.12
CA MET A 105 -3.22 16.25 17.47
C MET A 105 -4.18 15.10 17.71
N THR A 106 -5.48 15.41 17.67
CA THR A 106 -6.54 14.41 17.78
C THR A 106 -6.53 13.44 16.58
N ILE A 107 -7.17 12.29 16.73
CA ILE A 107 -7.32 11.33 15.63
C ILE A 107 -8.07 11.96 14.45
N ALA A 108 -9.14 12.71 14.71
CA ALA A 108 -9.88 13.40 13.66
C ALA A 108 -9.01 14.42 12.90
N GLU A 109 -8.20 15.20 13.60
CA GLU A 109 -7.27 16.15 12.98
C GLU A 109 -6.18 15.42 12.18
N ASN A 110 -5.65 14.30 12.69
CA ASN A 110 -4.69 13.48 11.95
C ASN A 110 -5.27 12.86 10.67
N LEU A 111 -6.54 12.42 10.67
CA LEU A 111 -7.18 11.92 9.46
C LEU A 111 -7.19 12.98 8.36
N PHE A 112 -7.51 14.21 8.71
CA PHE A 112 -7.63 15.32 7.75
C PHE A 112 -6.36 16.14 7.57
N LEU A 113 -5.23 15.74 8.12
CA LEU A 113 -3.97 16.48 8.04
C LEU A 113 -3.55 16.69 6.57
N GLY A 114 -3.45 17.98 6.17
CA GLY A 114 -3.20 18.41 4.79
C GLY A 114 -4.42 18.34 3.86
N ARG A 115 -5.62 18.08 4.41
CA ARG A 115 -6.91 18.00 3.69
C ARG A 115 -8.05 18.54 4.57
N GLU A 116 -7.72 19.51 5.40
CA GLU A 116 -8.64 20.07 6.37
C GLU A 116 -9.89 20.66 5.70
N ILE A 117 -11.04 20.36 6.26
CA ILE A 117 -12.30 20.93 5.82
C ILE A 117 -12.43 22.34 6.43
N ARG A 118 -12.67 23.32 5.57
CA ARG A 118 -12.86 24.72 5.98
C ARG A 118 -14.33 25.06 6.12
N LEU A 119 -14.64 25.98 6.99
CA LEU A 119 -15.99 26.56 7.09
C LEU A 119 -16.40 27.21 5.74
N PRO A 120 -17.67 27.21 5.39
CA PRO A 120 -18.15 27.92 4.19
C PRO A 120 -18.05 29.43 4.35
N GLY A 121 -18.03 30.12 3.20
CA GLY A 121 -18.06 31.59 3.12
C GLY A 121 -16.76 32.26 3.56
N PHE A 122 -16.87 33.49 4.05
CA PHE A 122 -15.74 34.37 4.40
C PHE A 122 -14.82 33.75 5.48
N ALA A 123 -15.41 33.11 6.49
CA ALA A 123 -14.65 32.49 7.58
C ALA A 123 -13.69 31.41 7.10
N GLY A 124 -14.09 30.56 6.16
CA GLY A 124 -13.23 29.50 5.60
C GLY A 124 -12.31 29.98 4.49
N ASN A 125 -12.79 30.86 3.60
CA ASN A 125 -12.02 31.27 2.42
C ASN A 125 -10.93 32.31 2.75
N VAL A 126 -11.24 33.25 3.63
CA VAL A 126 -10.33 34.35 4.00
C VAL A 126 -9.63 34.10 5.30
N LEU A 127 -10.37 33.77 6.38
CA LEU A 127 -9.79 33.50 7.71
C LEU A 127 -9.24 32.08 7.86
N ARG A 128 -9.45 31.21 6.88
CA ARG A 128 -9.00 29.81 6.86
C ARG A 128 -9.46 28.98 8.07
N MET A 129 -10.61 29.35 8.67
CA MET A 129 -11.17 28.64 9.80
C MET A 129 -11.60 27.21 9.42
N LEU A 130 -11.27 26.25 10.26
CA LEU A 130 -11.58 24.83 10.04
C LEU A 130 -12.97 24.47 10.53
N ASP A 131 -13.66 23.61 9.80
CA ASP A 131 -14.90 22.97 10.23
C ASP A 131 -14.59 21.71 11.04
N LYS A 132 -14.17 21.90 12.28
CA LYS A 132 -13.80 20.80 13.19
C LYS A 132 -14.96 19.83 13.44
N LYS A 133 -16.21 20.34 13.45
CA LYS A 133 -17.40 19.50 13.66
C LYS A 133 -17.56 18.52 12.49
N ARG A 134 -17.55 19.01 11.28
CA ARG A 134 -17.65 18.16 10.08
C ARG A 134 -16.49 17.19 9.95
N MET A 135 -15.25 17.64 10.23
CA MET A 135 -14.09 16.75 10.26
C MET A 135 -14.26 15.63 11.28
N LEU A 136 -14.80 15.91 12.46
CA LEU A 136 -15.08 14.91 13.50
C LEU A 136 -16.14 13.90 13.03
N GLU A 137 -17.27 14.38 12.50
CA GLU A 137 -18.37 13.54 12.02
C GLU A 137 -17.91 12.61 10.88
N GLU A 138 -17.21 13.16 9.90
CA GLU A 138 -16.65 12.36 8.80
C GLU A 138 -15.58 11.36 9.28
N SER A 139 -14.77 11.73 10.28
CA SER A 139 -13.79 10.81 10.87
C SER A 139 -14.46 9.60 11.52
N VAL A 140 -15.50 9.84 12.32
CA VAL A 140 -16.27 8.77 12.96
C VAL A 140 -16.87 7.83 11.92
N MET A 141 -17.48 8.37 10.87
CA MET A 141 -18.08 7.58 9.79
C MET A 141 -17.03 6.70 9.10
N ARG A 142 -15.90 7.28 8.68
CA ARG A 142 -14.84 6.55 7.96
C ARG A 142 -14.17 5.47 8.81
N MET A 143 -13.94 5.73 10.10
CA MET A 143 -13.37 4.76 11.04
C MET A 143 -14.33 3.62 11.35
N ASN A 144 -15.63 3.91 11.51
CA ASN A 144 -16.65 2.89 11.68
C ASN A 144 -16.78 1.99 10.45
N ASP A 145 -16.73 2.57 9.27
CA ASP A 145 -16.73 1.84 8.00
C ASP A 145 -15.58 0.83 7.89
N LEU A 146 -14.44 1.15 8.45
CA LEU A 146 -13.26 0.27 8.49
C LEU A 146 -13.24 -0.60 9.75
N LYS A 147 -14.26 -0.49 10.62
CA LYS A 147 -14.37 -1.21 11.90
C LYS A 147 -13.10 -1.06 12.77
N VAL A 148 -12.50 0.12 12.76
CA VAL A 148 -11.33 0.43 13.59
C VAL A 148 -11.81 0.72 15.01
N GLY A 149 -11.45 -0.14 15.97
CA GLY A 149 -11.90 -0.04 17.36
C GLY A 149 -11.20 1.07 18.14
N ILE A 150 -11.57 2.33 17.89
CA ILE A 150 -11.08 3.51 18.60
C ILE A 150 -12.23 4.09 19.43
N ARG A 151 -11.95 4.38 20.71
CA ARG A 151 -12.97 4.83 21.66
C ARG A 151 -13.46 6.25 21.38
N SER A 152 -12.56 7.15 20.99
CA SER A 152 -12.90 8.57 20.74
C SER A 152 -12.00 9.16 19.66
N MET A 153 -12.58 9.84 18.69
CA MET A 153 -11.84 10.57 17.64
C MET A 153 -11.20 11.87 18.15
N THR A 154 -11.59 12.34 19.35
CA THR A 154 -11.06 13.56 19.96
C THR A 154 -9.85 13.32 20.86
N GLN A 155 -9.44 12.05 21.10
CA GLN A 155 -8.22 11.76 21.85
C GLN A 155 -6.98 12.04 21.03
N ALA A 156 -5.89 12.46 21.69
CA ALA A 156 -4.59 12.67 21.04
C ALA A 156 -3.98 11.34 20.59
N VAL A 157 -3.33 11.34 19.43
CA VAL A 157 -2.72 10.14 18.85
C VAL A 157 -1.60 9.55 19.72
N GLU A 158 -0.89 10.38 20.49
CA GLU A 158 0.15 9.92 21.43
C GLU A 158 -0.40 8.99 22.54
N THR A 159 -1.68 9.05 22.86
CA THR A 159 -2.34 8.20 23.87
C THR A 159 -2.65 6.79 23.36
N LEU A 160 -2.46 6.53 22.06
CA LEU A 160 -2.73 5.26 21.42
C LEU A 160 -1.55 4.29 21.55
N SER A 161 -1.84 2.98 21.55
CA SER A 161 -0.79 1.97 21.38
C SER A 161 -0.15 2.04 19.99
N GLY A 162 1.02 1.42 19.81
CA GLY A 162 1.71 1.36 18.51
C GLY A 162 0.79 0.84 17.39
N GLY A 163 0.12 -0.28 17.63
CA GLY A 163 -0.82 -0.86 16.67
C GLY A 163 -2.03 0.02 16.38
N GLN A 164 -2.56 0.72 17.39
CA GLN A 164 -3.65 1.66 17.17
C GLN A 164 -3.20 2.87 16.32
N ARG A 165 -2.01 3.42 16.57
CA ARG A 165 -1.43 4.48 15.74
C ARG A 165 -1.26 4.02 14.29
N GLN A 166 -0.80 2.78 14.09
CA GLN A 166 -0.68 2.19 12.77
C GLN A 166 -2.05 2.07 12.09
N CYS A 167 -3.08 1.60 12.82
CA CYS A 167 -4.45 1.55 12.29
C CYS A 167 -4.98 2.94 11.90
N VAL A 168 -4.67 3.99 12.66
CA VAL A 168 -5.03 5.37 12.28
C VAL A 168 -4.35 5.78 10.97
N ALA A 169 -3.06 5.47 10.80
CA ALA A 169 -2.33 5.78 9.58
C ALA A 169 -2.89 5.03 8.35
N VAL A 170 -3.15 3.73 8.48
CA VAL A 170 -3.77 2.90 7.42
C VAL A 170 -5.18 3.39 7.09
N ALA A 171 -5.99 3.68 8.12
CA ALA A 171 -7.34 4.18 7.93
C ALA A 171 -7.36 5.57 7.25
N ARG A 172 -6.41 6.44 7.59
CA ARG A 172 -6.23 7.73 6.90
C ARG A 172 -5.95 7.53 5.42
N ALA A 173 -5.02 6.64 5.07
CA ALA A 173 -4.73 6.33 3.67
C ALA A 173 -5.97 5.77 2.95
N ALA A 174 -6.61 4.75 3.52
CA ALA A 174 -7.82 4.14 2.94
C ALA A 174 -9.00 5.11 2.82
N ALA A 175 -9.11 6.10 3.73
CA ALA A 175 -10.18 7.10 3.69
C ALA A 175 -10.12 8.02 2.47
N PHE A 176 -8.95 8.20 1.88
CA PHE A 176 -8.71 9.13 0.77
C PHE A 176 -8.18 8.46 -0.51
N ALA A 177 -7.80 7.18 -0.44
CA ALA A 177 -7.45 6.41 -1.63
C ALA A 177 -8.69 6.17 -2.49
N HIS A 178 -8.50 6.29 -3.82
CA HIS A 178 -9.52 5.95 -4.81
C HIS A 178 -9.03 4.88 -5.79
N HIS A 179 -7.70 4.68 -5.88
CA HIS A 179 -7.08 3.73 -6.78
C HIS A 179 -6.17 2.73 -6.08
N VAL A 180 -5.24 3.18 -5.23
CA VAL A 180 -4.23 2.30 -4.62
C VAL A 180 -3.87 2.77 -3.21
N VAL A 181 -3.71 1.81 -2.29
CA VAL A 181 -3.09 2.03 -0.98
C VAL A 181 -1.73 1.34 -0.97
N ILE A 182 -0.67 2.07 -0.67
CA ILE A 182 0.68 1.54 -0.52
C ILE A 182 1.05 1.59 0.96
N LEU A 183 1.49 0.46 1.51
CA LEU A 183 1.84 0.29 2.92
C LEU A 183 3.27 -0.21 3.02
N ASP A 184 4.16 0.60 3.60
CA ASP A 184 5.57 0.27 3.79
C ASP A 184 5.80 -0.20 5.22
N GLU A 185 6.05 -1.51 5.39
CA GLU A 185 6.31 -2.19 6.65
C GLU A 185 5.25 -1.92 7.76
N PRO A 186 3.95 -2.07 7.48
CA PRO A 186 2.89 -1.62 8.39
C PRO A 186 2.80 -2.41 9.71
N THR A 187 3.49 -3.54 9.82
CA THR A 187 3.51 -4.37 11.03
C THR A 187 4.89 -4.43 11.69
N ALA A 188 5.85 -3.62 11.22
CA ALA A 188 7.19 -3.56 11.82
C ALA A 188 7.11 -3.09 13.28
N ALA A 189 7.91 -3.71 14.13
CA ALA A 189 8.02 -3.40 15.57
C ALA A 189 6.69 -3.51 16.37
N LEU A 190 5.68 -4.22 15.85
CA LEU A 190 4.44 -4.51 16.56
C LEU A 190 4.46 -5.92 17.18
N GLY A 191 3.82 -6.06 18.34
CA GLY A 191 3.54 -7.37 18.91
C GLY A 191 2.53 -8.18 18.06
N VAL A 192 2.44 -9.48 18.28
CA VAL A 192 1.57 -10.39 17.51
C VAL A 192 0.11 -9.91 17.47
N LYS A 193 -0.45 -9.53 18.62
CA LYS A 193 -1.84 -9.04 18.69
C LYS A 193 -2.07 -7.75 17.90
N GLU A 194 -1.14 -6.83 18.00
CA GLU A 194 -1.21 -5.54 17.30
C GLU A 194 -0.99 -5.72 15.80
N GLY A 195 -0.05 -6.57 15.40
CA GLY A 195 0.17 -6.94 14.01
C GLY A 195 -1.09 -7.53 13.37
N ASN A 196 -1.74 -8.48 14.02
CA ASN A 196 -2.97 -9.09 13.53
C ASN A 196 -4.10 -8.07 13.37
N MET A 197 -4.21 -7.09 14.27
CA MET A 197 -5.20 -6.01 14.15
C MET A 197 -4.96 -5.16 12.90
N VAL A 198 -3.70 -4.88 12.57
CA VAL A 198 -3.34 -4.14 11.36
C VAL A 198 -3.59 -4.97 10.10
N LEU A 199 -3.23 -6.27 10.10
CA LEU A 199 -3.49 -7.18 8.98
C LEU A 199 -4.98 -7.30 8.67
N GLU A 200 -5.81 -7.41 9.71
CA GLU A 200 -7.26 -7.45 9.56
C GLU A 200 -7.83 -6.17 8.97
N LEU A 201 -7.28 -5.01 9.35
CA LEU A 201 -7.66 -3.73 8.74
C LEU A 201 -7.27 -3.68 7.26
N ILE A 202 -6.09 -4.17 6.89
CA ILE A 202 -5.62 -4.24 5.49
C ILE A 202 -6.56 -5.11 4.65
N ARG A 203 -7.00 -6.27 5.16
CA ARG A 203 -8.01 -7.12 4.50
C ARG A 203 -9.31 -6.34 4.25
N ARG A 204 -9.80 -5.61 5.24
CA ARG A 204 -11.02 -4.79 5.09
C ARG A 204 -10.87 -3.70 4.06
N VAL A 205 -9.69 -3.09 3.94
CA VAL A 205 -9.40 -2.11 2.88
C VAL A 205 -9.51 -2.75 1.50
N ARG A 206 -8.88 -3.93 1.30
CA ARG A 206 -9.01 -4.70 0.06
C ARG A 206 -10.46 -5.10 -0.23
N ASP A 207 -11.19 -5.59 0.78
CA ASP A 207 -12.58 -6.06 0.64
C ASP A 207 -13.54 -4.92 0.26
N LYS A 208 -13.15 -3.67 0.48
CA LYS A 208 -13.84 -2.48 -0.04
C LYS A 208 -13.49 -2.15 -1.49
N GLY A 209 -12.71 -3.01 -2.15
CA GLY A 209 -12.33 -2.85 -3.55
C GLY A 209 -11.06 -2.02 -3.79
N LEU A 210 -10.36 -1.58 -2.73
CA LEU A 210 -9.11 -0.85 -2.85
C LEU A 210 -7.94 -1.84 -2.93
N PRO A 211 -7.21 -1.94 -4.05
CA PRO A 211 -6.02 -2.76 -4.13
C PRO A 211 -4.92 -2.20 -3.23
N VAL A 212 -4.17 -3.11 -2.62
CA VAL A 212 -3.14 -2.77 -1.64
C VAL A 212 -1.79 -3.31 -2.08
N VAL A 213 -0.78 -2.45 -2.05
CA VAL A 213 0.64 -2.83 -2.14
C VAL A 213 1.18 -2.91 -0.72
N LEU A 214 1.62 -4.09 -0.31
CA LEU A 214 2.17 -4.35 1.01
C LEU A 214 3.66 -4.65 0.92
N ILE A 215 4.51 -3.75 1.39
CA ILE A 215 5.93 -4.07 1.55
C ILE A 215 6.11 -4.68 2.94
N SER A 216 6.68 -5.86 3.00
CA SER A 216 7.01 -6.49 4.26
C SER A 216 8.18 -7.48 4.13
N HIS A 217 8.98 -7.57 5.18
CA HIS A 217 9.98 -8.63 5.37
C HIS A 217 9.46 -9.73 6.31
N ASN A 218 8.27 -9.56 6.91
CA ASN A 218 7.63 -10.55 7.76
C ASN A 218 6.90 -11.59 6.91
N MET A 219 7.58 -12.67 6.55
CA MET A 219 7.05 -13.72 5.67
C MET A 219 5.75 -14.36 6.18
N PRO A 220 5.60 -14.69 7.48
CA PRO A 220 4.32 -15.14 8.02
C PRO A 220 3.15 -14.20 7.69
N HIS A 221 3.31 -12.90 7.90
CA HIS A 221 2.28 -11.90 7.58
C HIS A 221 1.99 -11.82 6.07
N VAL A 222 3.04 -11.89 5.24
CA VAL A 222 2.89 -11.92 3.78
C VAL A 222 2.04 -13.12 3.35
N PHE A 223 2.38 -14.32 3.80
CA PHE A 223 1.65 -15.54 3.46
C PHE A 223 0.22 -15.58 4.02
N GLU A 224 -0.02 -14.86 5.11
CA GLU A 224 -1.34 -14.78 5.72
C GLU A 224 -2.33 -13.95 4.90
N ILE A 225 -1.90 -12.84 4.28
CA ILE A 225 -2.85 -11.90 3.68
C ILE A 225 -2.65 -11.62 2.19
N ALA A 226 -1.49 -11.92 1.62
CA ALA A 226 -1.24 -11.60 0.21
C ALA A 226 -1.99 -12.54 -0.74
N ASP A 227 -2.53 -11.96 -1.80
CA ASP A 227 -3.11 -12.70 -2.92
C ASP A 227 -2.02 -13.08 -3.94
N ARG A 228 -1.00 -12.22 -4.12
CA ARG A 228 0.18 -12.43 -4.94
C ARG A 228 1.42 -11.84 -4.26
N ILE A 229 2.59 -12.38 -4.57
CA ILE A 229 3.88 -11.93 -4.03
C ILE A 229 4.77 -11.48 -5.19
N HIS A 230 5.12 -10.22 -5.23
CA HIS A 230 6.12 -9.65 -6.12
C HIS A 230 7.50 -9.75 -5.47
N VAL A 231 8.39 -10.52 -6.06
CA VAL A 231 9.78 -10.64 -5.60
C VAL A 231 10.63 -9.61 -6.34
N ALA A 232 11.12 -8.61 -5.60
CA ALA A 232 12.12 -7.67 -6.11
C ALA A 232 13.52 -8.23 -5.90
N ARG A 233 14.36 -8.20 -6.93
CA ARG A 233 15.74 -8.67 -6.87
C ARG A 233 16.64 -7.85 -7.79
N LEU A 234 17.75 -7.32 -7.25
CA LEU A 234 18.75 -6.56 -8.02
C LEU A 234 18.14 -5.44 -8.88
N GLY A 235 17.19 -4.70 -8.34
CA GLY A 235 16.52 -3.60 -9.04
C GLY A 235 15.52 -4.02 -10.12
N LYS A 236 15.18 -5.30 -10.23
CA LYS A 236 14.24 -5.87 -11.21
C LYS A 236 13.12 -6.64 -10.54
N ARG A 237 12.07 -6.97 -11.31
CA ARG A 237 11.10 -7.99 -10.94
C ARG A 237 11.72 -9.37 -11.13
N GLY A 238 12.02 -10.06 -10.02
CA GLY A 238 12.54 -11.43 -10.05
C GLY A 238 11.46 -12.45 -10.42
N ALA A 239 10.31 -12.37 -9.75
CA ALA A 239 9.17 -13.25 -9.99
C ALA A 239 7.87 -12.62 -9.46
N VAL A 240 6.73 -13.17 -9.88
CA VAL A 240 5.44 -12.99 -9.20
C VAL A 240 4.94 -14.37 -8.80
N LEU A 241 4.69 -14.58 -7.51
CA LEU A 241 4.42 -15.88 -6.92
C LEU A 241 3.01 -15.97 -6.36
N ASN A 242 2.44 -17.17 -6.37
CA ASN A 242 1.18 -17.48 -5.73
C ASN A 242 1.44 -18.05 -4.32
N PRO A 243 1.14 -17.30 -3.23
CA PRO A 243 1.41 -17.75 -1.87
C PRO A 243 0.65 -19.01 -1.46
N ARG A 244 -0.41 -19.38 -2.20
CA ARG A 244 -1.20 -20.59 -1.92
C ARG A 244 -0.60 -21.84 -2.57
N LYS A 245 0.40 -21.70 -3.45
CA LYS A 245 0.98 -22.78 -4.25
C LYS A 245 2.48 -22.96 -4.02
N ILE A 246 3.14 -22.01 -3.38
CA ILE A 246 4.56 -22.04 -3.08
C ILE A 246 4.80 -22.10 -1.57
N SER A 247 5.86 -22.76 -1.14
CA SER A 247 6.27 -22.74 0.26
C SER A 247 6.98 -21.43 0.63
N MET A 248 6.99 -21.10 1.92
CA MET A 248 7.74 -19.94 2.43
C MET A 248 9.25 -20.11 2.20
N SER A 249 9.79 -21.33 2.35
CA SER A 249 11.21 -21.64 2.12
C SER A 249 11.59 -21.42 0.66
N ASP A 250 10.77 -21.89 -0.30
CA ASP A 250 11.03 -21.70 -1.72
C ASP A 250 10.91 -20.23 -2.12
N THR A 251 9.95 -19.50 -1.53
CA THR A 251 9.83 -18.05 -1.74
C THR A 251 11.09 -17.31 -1.29
N VAL A 252 11.66 -17.68 -0.13
CA VAL A 252 12.93 -17.11 0.33
C VAL A 252 14.08 -17.52 -0.59
N ALA A 253 14.10 -18.77 -1.06
CA ALA A 253 15.12 -19.23 -2.04
C ALA A 253 15.05 -18.46 -3.36
N VAL A 254 13.84 -18.16 -3.87
CA VAL A 254 13.66 -17.29 -5.05
C VAL A 254 14.14 -15.86 -4.75
N MET A 255 13.79 -15.33 -3.60
CA MET A 255 14.15 -13.97 -3.17
C MET A 255 15.68 -13.79 -3.11
N THR A 256 16.40 -14.76 -2.56
CA THR A 256 17.88 -14.74 -2.48
C THR A 256 18.55 -15.15 -3.79
N GLY A 257 17.83 -15.78 -4.72
CA GLY A 257 18.32 -16.30 -5.99
C GLY A 257 18.96 -17.68 -5.87
N ALA A 258 18.74 -18.38 -4.75
CA ALA A 258 19.15 -19.80 -4.60
C ALA A 258 18.27 -20.73 -5.43
N LEU A 259 17.04 -20.33 -5.73
CA LEU A 259 16.11 -21.04 -6.61
C LEU A 259 15.69 -20.12 -7.76
N PRO A 260 16.10 -20.40 -9.02
CA PRO A 260 15.64 -19.66 -10.19
C PRO A 260 14.12 -19.84 -10.41
N PRO A 261 13.38 -18.79 -10.74
CA PRO A 261 11.93 -18.87 -10.95
C PRO A 261 11.53 -19.87 -12.06
N GLU A 262 12.39 -20.08 -13.04
CA GLU A 262 12.19 -21.02 -14.16
C GLU A 262 12.16 -22.49 -13.73
N GLN A 263 12.67 -22.79 -12.53
CA GLN A 263 12.63 -24.13 -11.94
C GLN A 263 11.39 -24.39 -11.09
N LEU A 264 10.55 -23.36 -10.88
CA LEU A 264 9.31 -23.53 -10.17
C LEU A 264 8.23 -24.17 -11.06
N PRO A 265 7.33 -24.98 -10.48
CA PRO A 265 6.09 -25.37 -11.16
C PRO A 265 5.31 -24.14 -11.63
N ALA A 266 4.71 -24.19 -12.81
CA ALA A 266 3.97 -23.06 -13.38
C ALA A 266 2.83 -22.56 -12.46
N GLU A 267 2.25 -23.44 -11.65
CA GLU A 267 1.21 -23.09 -10.67
C GLU A 267 1.71 -22.21 -9.51
N CYS A 268 3.02 -22.19 -9.25
CA CYS A 268 3.66 -21.32 -8.23
C CYS A 268 3.81 -19.87 -8.73
N LEU A 269 3.75 -19.66 -10.04
CA LEU A 269 3.79 -18.33 -10.66
C LEU A 269 2.37 -17.74 -10.76
N ALA A 270 2.22 -16.38 -10.72
CA ALA A 270 0.92 -15.71 -10.64
C ALA A 270 0.77 -14.53 -11.62
#